data_ed0df94cf5371495490bdd713fee5e79
#
_entry.id   ed0df94cf5371495490bdd713fee5e79
#
_cell.length_a   1.000
_cell.length_b   1.000
_cell.length_c   1.000
_cell.angle_alpha   90.00
_cell.angle_beta   90.00
_cell.angle_gamma   90.00
#
_symmetry.space_group_name_H-M   'P 1'
#
loop_
_entity.id
_entity.type
_entity.pdbx_description
1 polymer ?
#
loop_
_entity_poly.entity_id
_entity_poly.type
_entity_poly.pdbx_seq_one_letter_code
_entity_poly.pdbx_strand_id
1 'polypeptide(L)'
;MKGVVRFVRLVLLVVVVLALSAGAGDARSAQATVGVYPSGTTFAASSAAPRHAASAAFLTMPVGGVDDATILVRGAQRVAIRSSSIAAPLELKLFFAHYVSVDGKAVPDALLPWDGSQRSTEHANQPLWLQVSVPYGTPAGTYTGSVQVVADGNSTSVPIAVTVSAVTLPKTNQVSGSLLTAFNFSPQSYGAKVNALYGTAPQTSLSELFSFFASYRLSPNNWGYGNPRRPSGYTSDRRWWLDKSAQMVSAAGEPSQFASMWIPVSNQRWSPSTYVGGVSPYKPQRWCKYLRSVHGFWQKHGWLSSYPYLWGMDEPGPTSFRTVEKQAEAAHSCFGGSHVIVTGRPTAQNRFLWNGGKDDVDDWVVLASRYYGKYTNPALSRRGISHATQNLKPINEARRRGKQIWAYTYDSASHSTPGFTATEPLSDPRLFVDWTALEGITGLLYGQGTTTYPTKGNPLVSDDKGKGSYVLVYPGRNGPIASARLEVLREGVEDWEILNVVRQKHGDAAVRRLLAGLFSTTSGGAKLGCVIGCQLKTSTKYSWPTWSHSAGTPQAVARMRAAALHAAS
;
A
#
# COMPACT_ATOMS: atom_id res chain seq x y z
N MET A 1 18.12 57.83 -54.58
CA MET A 1 17.49 56.70 -53.80
C MET A 1 18.42 55.51 -53.44
N LYS A 2 19.73 55.52 -53.73
CA LYS A 2 20.66 54.44 -53.46
C LYS A 2 21.48 54.63 -52.12
N GLY A 3 21.40 55.82 -51.49
CA GLY A 3 22.17 56.11 -50.24
C GLY A 3 21.47 55.80 -48.95
N VAL A 4 20.13 55.81 -48.93
CA VAL A 4 19.34 55.59 -47.66
C VAL A 4 19.27 54.13 -47.28
N VAL A 5 19.33 53.20 -48.25
CA VAL A 5 19.23 51.74 -47.95
C VAL A 5 20.50 51.17 -47.29
N ARG A 6 21.66 51.78 -47.51
CA ARG A 6 22.92 51.35 -46.91
C ARG A 6 23.04 51.78 -45.42
N PHE A 7 22.45 52.91 -45.04
CA PHE A 7 22.49 53.39 -43.67
C PHE A 7 21.56 52.57 -42.73
N VAL A 8 20.39 52.13 -43.21
CA VAL A 8 19.46 51.35 -42.48
C VAL A 8 19.99 49.92 -42.20
N ARG A 9 20.78 49.34 -43.13
CA ARG A 9 21.40 48.02 -42.92
C ARG A 9 22.55 48.05 -41.91
N LEU A 10 23.29 49.14 -41.79
CA LEU A 10 24.38 49.28 -40.84
C LEU A 10 23.85 49.48 -39.41
N VAL A 11 22.76 50.25 -39.25
CA VAL A 11 22.13 50.46 -37.94
C VAL A 11 21.45 49.18 -37.43
N LEU A 12 20.85 48.36 -38.32
CA LEU A 12 20.27 47.08 -37.92
C LEU A 12 21.35 46.05 -37.49
N LEU A 13 22.51 46.05 -38.13
CA LEU A 13 23.60 45.11 -37.76
C LEU A 13 24.25 45.46 -36.41
N VAL A 14 24.35 46.75 -36.08
CA VAL A 14 24.88 47.21 -34.79
C VAL A 14 23.89 46.96 -33.66
N VAL A 15 22.58 47.08 -33.88
CA VAL A 15 21.56 46.76 -32.88
C VAL A 15 21.45 45.26 -32.63
N VAL A 16 21.63 44.41 -33.67
CA VAL A 16 21.63 42.95 -33.49
C VAL A 16 22.87 42.45 -32.76
N VAL A 17 24.05 43.06 -32.98
CA VAL A 17 25.28 42.71 -32.26
C VAL A 17 25.25 43.20 -30.81
N LEU A 18 24.60 44.33 -30.51
CA LEU A 18 24.41 44.79 -29.11
C LEU A 18 23.34 44.00 -28.35
N ALA A 19 22.34 43.45 -29.05
CA ALA A 19 21.33 42.58 -28.44
C ALA A 19 21.88 41.16 -28.16
N LEU A 20 22.88 40.71 -28.90
CA LEU A 20 23.56 39.42 -28.66
C LEU A 20 24.64 39.47 -27.58
N SER A 21 25.15 40.66 -27.24
CA SER A 21 26.13 40.84 -26.15
C SER A 21 25.48 41.15 -24.79
N ALA A 22 24.18 41.48 -24.74
CA ALA A 22 23.43 41.67 -23.49
C ALA A 22 22.79 40.38 -22.95
N GLY A 23 22.92 39.25 -23.67
CA GLY A 23 22.32 37.96 -23.31
C GLY A 23 23.24 36.98 -22.62
N ALA A 24 24.52 37.32 -22.36
CA ALA A 24 25.43 36.55 -21.50
C ALA A 24 25.44 37.11 -20.08
N GLY A 25 24.28 37.46 -19.57
CA GLY A 25 24.08 37.60 -18.14
C GLY A 25 24.25 36.23 -17.52
N ASP A 26 25.23 36.11 -16.59
CA ASP A 26 25.47 34.95 -15.75
C ASP A 26 24.16 34.30 -15.34
N ALA A 27 23.74 33.29 -16.09
CA ALA A 27 22.88 32.27 -15.54
C ALA A 27 23.73 31.58 -14.44
N ARG A 28 23.83 32.22 -13.27
CA ARG A 28 24.29 31.53 -12.06
C ARG A 28 23.47 30.27 -12.02
N SER A 29 24.09 29.14 -12.34
CA SER A 29 23.48 27.83 -12.17
C SER A 29 22.99 27.82 -10.73
N ALA A 30 21.68 27.80 -10.54
CA ALA A 30 21.12 27.79 -9.20
C ALA A 30 21.80 26.64 -8.46
N GLN A 31 22.53 26.98 -7.39
CA GLN A 31 23.29 26.00 -6.64
C GLN A 31 22.35 24.86 -6.21
N ALA A 32 22.77 23.63 -6.45
CA ALA A 32 22.00 22.46 -6.04
C ALA A 32 21.68 22.53 -4.55
N THR A 33 20.44 22.23 -4.19
CA THR A 33 19.99 22.25 -2.80
C THR A 33 19.64 20.84 -2.32
N VAL A 34 19.87 20.58 -1.03
CA VAL A 34 19.52 19.33 -0.35
C VAL A 34 18.59 19.66 0.81
N GLY A 35 17.45 18.97 0.87
CA GLY A 35 16.48 19.13 1.95
C GLY A 35 15.89 17.80 2.37
N VAL A 36 15.47 17.67 3.63
CA VAL A 36 14.91 16.44 4.19
C VAL A 36 13.41 16.62 4.44
N TYR A 37 12.65 15.60 4.11
CA TYR A 37 11.19 15.58 4.24
C TYR A 37 10.74 14.25 4.87
N PRO A 38 9.63 14.23 5.62
CA PRO A 38 9.02 12.98 6.05
C PRO A 38 8.64 12.10 4.86
N SER A 39 8.57 10.79 5.08
CA SER A 39 7.97 9.84 4.14
C SER A 39 6.55 10.28 3.77
N GLY A 40 6.05 9.84 2.64
CA GLY A 40 4.73 10.27 2.14
C GLY A 40 4.70 11.68 1.53
N THR A 41 5.82 12.43 1.53
CA THR A 41 5.89 13.73 0.83
C THR A 41 5.92 13.51 -0.69
N THR A 42 4.95 14.08 -1.39
CA THR A 42 4.85 13.99 -2.85
C THR A 42 5.76 15.02 -3.52
N PHE A 43 6.56 14.59 -4.48
CA PHE A 43 7.42 15.45 -5.28
C PHE A 43 7.00 15.37 -6.75
N ALA A 44 6.70 16.52 -7.34
CA ALA A 44 6.58 16.61 -8.79
C ALA A 44 7.97 16.79 -9.42
N ALA A 45 8.16 16.28 -10.63
CA ALA A 45 9.46 16.21 -11.31
C ALA A 45 10.18 17.56 -11.43
N SER A 46 9.45 18.65 -11.66
CA SER A 46 10.03 19.97 -11.99
C SER A 46 9.44 21.15 -11.21
N SER A 47 8.46 20.93 -10.34
CA SER A 47 7.86 22.03 -9.56
C SER A 47 8.78 22.52 -8.43
N ALA A 48 8.39 23.63 -7.80
CA ALA A 48 9.06 24.08 -6.58
C ALA A 48 9.05 22.96 -5.51
N ALA A 49 10.12 22.84 -4.74
CA ALA A 49 10.16 21.92 -3.61
C ALA A 49 9.05 22.28 -2.61
N PRO A 50 8.47 21.27 -1.93
CA PRO A 50 7.53 21.55 -0.85
C PRO A 50 8.16 22.46 0.22
N ARG A 51 7.33 23.30 0.84
CA ARG A 51 7.81 24.16 1.94
C ARG A 51 8.22 23.31 3.15
N HIS A 52 9.05 23.90 4.03
CA HIS A 52 9.45 23.28 5.30
C HIS A 52 10.37 22.06 5.18
N ALA A 53 11.37 22.13 4.29
CA ALA A 53 12.48 21.21 4.32
C ALA A 53 13.20 21.27 5.67
N ALA A 54 13.50 20.14 6.26
CA ALA A 54 14.42 20.04 7.39
C ALA A 54 15.86 19.87 6.91
N SER A 55 16.83 20.17 7.78
CA SER A 55 18.25 19.91 7.53
C SER A 55 18.70 18.52 8.02
N ALA A 56 17.85 17.79 8.73
CA ALA A 56 18.11 16.49 9.32
C ALA A 56 16.89 15.57 9.24
N ALA A 57 17.10 14.26 9.26
CA ALA A 57 16.05 13.27 9.41
C ALA A 57 15.79 13.00 10.90
N PHE A 58 14.55 13.20 11.34
CA PHE A 58 14.09 12.90 12.69
C PHE A 58 13.04 11.82 12.63
N LEU A 59 13.33 10.63 13.19
CA LEU A 59 12.45 9.48 13.18
C LEU A 59 12.11 9.08 14.63
N THR A 60 10.85 8.69 14.86
CA THR A 60 10.41 8.14 16.15
C THR A 60 9.80 6.77 15.89
N MET A 61 10.44 5.72 16.39
CA MET A 61 10.24 4.36 15.94
C MET A 61 9.97 3.39 17.09
N PRO A 62 9.13 2.37 16.89
CA PRO A 62 9.04 1.23 17.79
C PRO A 62 10.19 0.24 17.55
N VAL A 63 10.43 -0.64 18.51
CA VAL A 63 11.29 -1.82 18.32
C VAL A 63 10.63 -2.79 17.34
N GLY A 64 11.37 -3.27 16.37
CA GLY A 64 10.89 -4.12 15.28
C GLY A 64 10.21 -3.34 14.14
N GLY A 65 10.28 -2.01 14.17
CA GLY A 65 9.72 -1.14 13.14
C GLY A 65 10.72 -0.68 12.08
N VAL A 66 10.19 -0.16 10.99
CA VAL A 66 10.94 0.47 9.89
C VAL A 66 10.28 1.80 9.57
N ASP A 67 11.07 2.87 9.46
CA ASP A 67 10.57 4.20 9.15
C ASP A 67 11.47 4.88 8.12
N ASP A 68 10.92 5.83 7.40
CA ASP A 68 11.56 6.37 6.22
C ASP A 68 11.58 7.91 6.25
N ALA A 69 12.56 8.47 5.54
CA ALA A 69 12.62 9.89 5.20
C ALA A 69 13.04 10.07 3.75
N THR A 70 12.73 11.20 3.15
CA THR A 70 13.15 11.54 1.80
C THR A 70 14.17 12.66 1.84
N ILE A 71 15.34 12.44 1.25
CA ILE A 71 16.33 13.47 0.98
C ILE A 71 16.10 13.97 -0.45
N LEU A 72 15.62 15.19 -0.61
CA LEU A 72 15.40 15.80 -1.91
C LEU A 72 16.67 16.54 -2.36
N VAL A 73 17.25 16.09 -3.46
CA VAL A 73 18.28 16.84 -4.19
C VAL A 73 17.60 17.61 -5.32
N ARG A 74 17.83 18.92 -5.39
CA ARG A 74 17.19 19.76 -6.38
C ARG A 74 18.19 20.60 -7.15
N GLY A 75 18.02 20.63 -8.49
CA GLY A 75 18.82 21.46 -9.39
C GLY A 75 20.20 20.89 -9.71
N ALA A 76 20.50 19.65 -9.27
CA ALA A 76 21.74 18.96 -9.62
C ALA A 76 21.60 18.19 -10.93
N GLN A 77 22.73 18.01 -11.63
CA GLN A 77 22.87 17.11 -12.78
C GLN A 77 23.25 15.69 -12.34
N ARG A 78 24.03 15.59 -11.27
CA ARG A 78 24.54 14.32 -10.73
C ARG A 78 24.44 14.28 -9.22
N VAL A 79 24.19 13.11 -8.70
CA VAL A 79 24.11 12.84 -7.26
C VAL A 79 24.90 11.60 -6.91
N ALA A 80 25.60 11.64 -5.77
CA ALA A 80 26.27 10.51 -5.16
C ALA A 80 26.05 10.52 -3.66
N ILE A 81 26.18 9.36 -3.04
CA ILE A 81 26.31 9.21 -1.59
C ILE A 81 27.74 8.79 -1.31
N ARG A 82 28.50 9.66 -0.67
CA ARG A 82 29.91 9.43 -0.36
C ARG A 82 30.09 8.48 0.83
N SER A 83 29.25 8.65 1.83
CA SER A 83 29.22 7.80 3.02
C SER A 83 27.86 7.86 3.70
N SER A 84 27.54 6.79 4.42
CA SER A 84 26.37 6.72 5.28
C SER A 84 26.69 5.90 6.51
N SER A 85 26.16 6.28 7.66
CA SER A 85 26.31 5.56 8.92
C SER A 85 25.10 5.76 9.82
N ILE A 86 24.86 4.80 10.69
CA ILE A 86 23.91 4.88 11.80
C ILE A 86 24.47 4.08 12.97
N ALA A 87 24.17 4.52 14.19
CA ALA A 87 24.60 3.81 15.39
C ALA A 87 23.96 2.42 15.48
N ALA A 88 24.79 1.40 15.77
CA ALA A 88 24.32 0.04 15.99
C ALA A 88 23.34 -0.02 17.20
N PRO A 89 22.36 -0.91 17.20
CA PRO A 89 22.11 -2.00 16.24
C PRO A 89 21.19 -1.62 15.06
N LEU A 90 20.91 -0.32 14.86
CA LEU A 90 20.03 0.13 13.78
C LEU A 90 20.66 -0.16 12.41
N GLU A 91 19.80 -0.38 11.41
CA GLU A 91 20.21 -0.58 10.02
C GLU A 91 19.75 0.59 9.16
N LEU A 92 20.62 1.02 8.23
CA LEU A 92 20.37 2.10 7.28
C LEU A 92 20.43 1.56 5.86
N LYS A 93 19.40 1.81 5.08
CA LYS A 93 19.35 1.55 3.64
C LYS A 93 19.04 2.83 2.88
N LEU A 94 19.61 2.94 1.68
CA LEU A 94 19.42 4.10 0.82
C LEU A 94 18.96 3.64 -0.56
N PHE A 95 18.05 4.41 -1.16
CA PHE A 95 17.52 4.11 -2.48
C PHE A 95 17.47 5.37 -3.32
N PHE A 96 17.63 5.19 -4.62
CA PHE A 96 17.36 6.19 -5.63
C PHE A 96 15.89 6.04 -6.07
N ALA A 97 15.08 7.08 -5.86
CA ALA A 97 13.69 7.07 -6.31
C ALA A 97 13.65 7.34 -7.83
N HIS A 98 13.48 6.28 -8.59
CA HIS A 98 13.40 6.30 -10.05
C HIS A 98 12.01 6.76 -10.50
N TYR A 99 11.99 7.61 -11.51
CA TYR A 99 10.76 8.15 -12.08
C TYR A 99 10.13 7.20 -13.08
N VAL A 100 8.87 6.87 -12.86
CA VAL A 100 8.04 6.07 -13.75
C VAL A 100 7.01 7.00 -14.40
N SER A 101 6.78 6.86 -15.70
CA SER A 101 5.72 7.59 -16.39
C SER A 101 4.37 6.91 -16.15
N VAL A 102 3.43 7.62 -15.52
CA VAL A 102 2.06 7.15 -15.28
C VAL A 102 1.07 8.19 -15.82
N ASP A 103 0.25 7.81 -16.79
CA ASP A 103 -0.67 8.74 -17.48
C ASP A 103 0.06 10.02 -17.97
N GLY A 104 1.27 9.87 -18.50
CA GLY A 104 2.11 10.97 -18.99
C GLY A 104 2.73 11.85 -17.89
N LYS A 105 2.60 11.49 -16.62
CA LYS A 105 3.24 12.17 -15.49
C LYS A 105 4.46 11.38 -15.01
N ALA A 106 5.56 12.07 -14.78
CA ALA A 106 6.74 11.50 -14.15
C ALA A 106 6.53 11.43 -12.62
N VAL A 107 6.52 10.23 -12.07
CA VAL A 107 6.28 9.95 -10.64
C VAL A 107 7.50 9.22 -10.06
N PRO A 108 8.14 9.71 -8.99
CA PRO A 108 9.29 9.05 -8.36
C PRO A 108 8.79 7.93 -7.44
N ASP A 109 8.59 6.74 -8.00
CA ASP A 109 7.90 5.65 -7.29
C ASP A 109 8.74 4.38 -7.13
N ALA A 110 9.61 4.02 -8.09
CA ALA A 110 10.40 2.80 -7.98
C ALA A 110 11.68 3.05 -7.16
N LEU A 111 11.85 2.34 -6.06
CA LEU A 111 12.98 2.52 -5.14
C LEU A 111 14.14 1.59 -5.52
N LEU A 112 15.05 2.08 -6.33
CA LEU A 112 16.24 1.35 -6.74
C LEU A 112 17.27 1.37 -5.61
N PRO A 113 17.73 0.21 -5.11
CA PRO A 113 18.78 0.18 -4.08
C PRO A 113 19.99 0.99 -4.51
N TRP A 114 20.56 1.75 -3.57
CA TRP A 114 21.79 2.48 -3.82
C TRP A 114 22.98 1.52 -3.94
N ASP A 115 23.68 1.58 -5.06
CA ASP A 115 24.78 0.67 -5.41
C ASP A 115 26.18 1.28 -5.19
N GLY A 116 26.25 2.45 -4.56
CA GLY A 116 27.51 3.18 -4.32
C GLY A 116 27.96 4.04 -5.51
N SER A 117 27.32 3.92 -6.67
CA SER A 117 27.71 4.68 -7.86
C SER A 117 27.13 6.09 -7.88
N GLN A 118 27.83 7.01 -8.56
CA GLN A 118 27.25 8.30 -8.91
C GLN A 118 26.19 8.11 -9.99
N ARG A 119 25.02 8.76 -9.82
CA ARG A 119 23.92 8.71 -10.78
C ARG A 119 23.61 10.10 -11.35
N SER A 120 23.17 10.13 -12.60
CA SER A 120 22.52 11.31 -13.15
C SER A 120 21.15 11.50 -12.52
N THR A 121 20.78 12.76 -12.24
CA THR A 121 19.41 13.07 -11.82
C THR A 121 18.46 12.93 -13.01
N GLU A 122 17.26 12.45 -12.78
CA GLU A 122 16.27 12.22 -13.84
C GLU A 122 15.46 13.48 -14.10
N HIS A 123 15.25 14.29 -13.06
CA HIS A 123 14.48 15.53 -13.11
C HIS A 123 15.06 16.59 -12.17
N ALA A 124 14.54 17.81 -12.23
CA ALA A 124 14.98 18.91 -11.37
C ALA A 124 14.84 18.60 -9.86
N ASN A 125 13.84 17.81 -9.50
CA ASN A 125 13.68 17.23 -8.17
C ASN A 125 14.09 15.76 -8.22
N GLN A 126 15.12 15.36 -7.50
CA GLN A 126 15.57 13.97 -7.38
C GLN A 126 15.47 13.51 -5.93
N PRO A 127 14.42 12.75 -5.59
CA PRO A 127 14.31 12.15 -4.26
C PRO A 127 15.28 10.98 -4.10
N LEU A 128 15.96 10.94 -2.96
CA LEU A 128 16.66 9.78 -2.42
C LEU A 128 15.88 9.30 -1.21
N TRP A 129 15.67 8.01 -1.12
CA TRP A 129 14.91 7.40 -0.02
C TRP A 129 15.86 6.89 1.04
N LEU A 130 15.62 7.30 2.28
CA LEU A 130 16.37 6.89 3.46
C LEU A 130 15.46 6.03 4.31
N GLN A 131 15.88 4.80 4.58
CA GLN A 131 15.15 3.83 5.38
C GLN A 131 15.97 3.42 6.58
N VAL A 132 15.36 3.46 7.77
CA VAL A 132 15.96 2.96 9.01
C VAL A 132 15.12 1.81 9.54
N SER A 133 15.79 0.72 9.93
CA SER A 133 15.19 -0.41 10.60
C SER A 133 15.68 -0.53 12.04
N VAL A 134 14.75 -0.82 12.95
CA VAL A 134 15.05 -1.07 14.38
C VAL A 134 14.87 -2.56 14.65
N PRO A 135 15.96 -3.34 14.79
CA PRO A 135 15.85 -4.78 15.09
C PRO A 135 15.13 -5.05 16.41
N TYR A 136 14.49 -6.23 16.49
CA TYR A 136 13.93 -6.68 17.77
C TYR A 136 15.00 -6.82 18.85
N GLY A 137 14.69 -6.36 20.05
CA GLY A 137 15.64 -6.34 21.18
C GLY A 137 16.49 -5.07 21.26
N THR A 138 16.32 -4.13 20.33
CA THR A 138 17.00 -2.82 20.42
C THR A 138 16.54 -2.07 21.69
N PRO A 139 17.45 -1.58 22.54
CA PRO A 139 17.09 -0.77 23.68
C PRO A 139 16.41 0.54 23.29
N ALA A 140 15.44 0.99 24.08
CA ALA A 140 14.87 2.32 23.92
C ALA A 140 15.95 3.40 24.15
N GLY A 141 15.95 4.45 23.33
CA GLY A 141 16.97 5.51 23.42
C GLY A 141 17.09 6.30 22.13
N THR A 142 18.09 7.18 22.08
CA THR A 142 18.39 7.99 20.89
C THR A 142 19.63 7.45 20.20
N TYR A 143 19.51 7.24 18.89
CA TYR A 143 20.55 6.77 18.01
C TYR A 143 20.81 7.83 16.93
N THR A 144 22.07 8.01 16.56
CA THR A 144 22.44 9.04 15.58
C THR A 144 23.17 8.43 14.40
N GLY A 145 23.11 9.13 13.28
CA GLY A 145 23.80 8.76 12.06
C GLY A 145 23.93 9.96 11.11
N SER A 146 24.43 9.71 9.92
CA SER A 146 24.49 10.72 8.87
C SER A 146 24.59 10.11 7.48
N VAL A 147 24.19 10.90 6.47
CA VAL A 147 24.40 10.61 5.05
C VAL A 147 25.13 11.79 4.43
N GLN A 148 26.24 11.53 3.73
CA GLN A 148 26.96 12.53 2.95
C GLN A 148 26.48 12.49 1.51
N VAL A 149 25.66 13.45 1.14
CA VAL A 149 25.13 13.61 -0.23
C VAL A 149 26.04 14.54 -1.01
N VAL A 150 26.47 14.13 -2.20
CA VAL A 150 27.26 14.94 -3.13
C VAL A 150 26.38 15.27 -4.33
N ALA A 151 26.12 16.56 -4.55
CA ALA A 151 25.35 17.08 -5.67
C ALA A 151 26.25 17.98 -6.54
N ASP A 152 26.53 17.56 -7.76
CA ASP A 152 27.47 18.26 -8.69
C ASP A 152 28.82 18.63 -8.02
N GLY A 153 29.39 17.71 -7.23
CA GLY A 153 30.64 17.90 -6.53
C GLY A 153 30.52 18.58 -5.16
N ASN A 154 29.42 19.23 -4.83
CA ASN A 154 29.18 19.86 -3.53
C ASN A 154 28.67 18.85 -2.52
N SER A 155 29.33 18.73 -1.39
CA SER A 155 28.97 17.79 -0.33
C SER A 155 28.08 18.44 0.74
N THR A 156 26.97 17.79 1.07
CA THR A 156 26.07 18.17 2.15
C THR A 156 25.91 17.01 3.13
N SER A 157 26.13 17.27 4.41
CA SER A 157 25.87 16.30 5.46
C SER A 157 24.40 16.38 5.88
N VAL A 158 23.72 15.25 5.87
CA VAL A 158 22.35 15.08 6.37
C VAL A 158 22.42 14.28 7.66
N PRO A 159 22.29 14.89 8.83
CA PRO A 159 22.24 14.19 10.11
C PRO A 159 20.95 13.34 10.21
N ILE A 160 21.06 12.23 10.94
CA ILE A 160 19.94 11.34 11.27
C ILE A 160 19.87 11.25 12.80
N ALA A 161 18.68 11.45 13.34
CA ALA A 161 18.38 11.22 14.74
C ALA A 161 17.15 10.32 14.86
N VAL A 162 17.29 9.18 15.51
CA VAL A 162 16.24 8.18 15.71
C VAL A 162 15.97 8.04 17.20
N THR A 163 14.74 8.30 17.60
CA THR A 163 14.25 7.99 18.95
C THR A 163 13.54 6.65 18.89
N VAL A 164 14.13 5.62 19.51
CA VAL A 164 13.53 4.29 19.67
C VAL A 164 12.71 4.30 20.96
N SER A 165 11.40 4.06 20.84
CA SER A 165 10.49 3.94 21.98
C SER A 165 10.58 2.56 22.64
N ALA A 166 10.02 2.40 23.86
CA ALA A 166 9.92 1.13 24.52
C ALA A 166 8.85 0.20 23.91
N VAL A 167 8.03 0.71 22.98
CA VAL A 167 7.01 -0.07 22.29
C VAL A 167 7.65 -1.07 21.34
N THR A 168 7.27 -2.33 21.45
CA THR A 168 7.70 -3.38 20.53
C THR A 168 6.52 -3.79 19.65
N LEU A 169 6.71 -3.74 18.33
CA LEU A 169 5.71 -4.24 17.39
C LEU A 169 5.54 -5.76 17.52
N PRO A 170 4.33 -6.29 17.31
CA PRO A 170 4.14 -7.74 17.24
C PRO A 170 4.97 -8.30 16.10
N LYS A 171 5.46 -9.53 16.25
CA LYS A 171 6.00 -10.25 15.10
C LYS A 171 4.85 -10.50 14.11
N THR A 172 5.15 -10.44 12.82
CA THR A 172 4.14 -10.48 11.75
C THR A 172 3.26 -11.73 11.74
N ASN A 173 3.73 -12.83 12.36
CA ASN A 173 2.94 -14.05 12.51
C ASN A 173 2.01 -14.07 13.74
N GLN A 174 2.01 -13.01 14.54
CA GLN A 174 1.13 -12.92 15.70
C GLN A 174 -0.20 -12.28 15.30
N VAL A 175 -1.25 -13.08 15.17
CA VAL A 175 -2.62 -12.59 14.83
C VAL A 175 -3.10 -11.56 15.85
N SER A 176 -2.83 -11.82 17.13
CA SER A 176 -3.14 -10.86 18.19
C SER A 176 -2.22 -9.65 18.11
N GLY A 177 -2.78 -8.53 17.78
CA GLY A 177 -2.06 -7.26 17.70
C GLY A 177 -1.66 -6.81 16.30
N SER A 178 -1.65 -7.69 15.29
CA SER A 178 -1.34 -7.36 13.91
C SER A 178 -2.59 -6.97 13.12
N LEU A 179 -2.42 -6.07 12.16
CA LEU A 179 -3.43 -5.84 11.12
C LEU A 179 -3.46 -7.07 10.19
N LEU A 180 -4.64 -7.67 10.04
CA LEU A 180 -4.82 -8.75 9.09
C LEU A 180 -4.78 -8.19 7.66
N THR A 181 -4.07 -8.84 6.75
CA THR A 181 -3.92 -8.33 5.39
C THR A 181 -4.17 -9.40 4.35
N ALA A 182 -4.66 -9.00 3.18
CA ALA A 182 -4.90 -9.86 2.04
C ALA A 182 -4.55 -9.11 0.75
N PHE A 183 -3.32 -9.27 0.28
CA PHE A 183 -2.83 -8.58 -0.89
C PHE A 183 -2.73 -9.53 -2.08
N ASN A 184 -3.47 -9.25 -3.13
CA ASN A 184 -3.38 -10.02 -4.37
C ASN A 184 -2.01 -9.83 -5.02
N PHE A 185 -1.34 -10.93 -5.33
CA PHE A 185 -0.15 -10.90 -6.14
C PHE A 185 -0.06 -12.15 -7.03
N SER A 186 0.71 -12.07 -8.09
CA SER A 186 0.91 -13.18 -9.01
C SER A 186 2.41 -13.45 -9.21
N PRO A 187 2.95 -14.49 -8.60
CA PRO A 187 4.34 -14.90 -8.83
C PRO A 187 4.64 -15.20 -10.30
N GLN A 188 3.65 -15.78 -11.00
CA GLN A 188 3.78 -16.08 -12.42
C GLN A 188 3.88 -14.79 -13.26
N SER A 189 3.05 -13.78 -12.96
CA SER A 189 3.12 -12.48 -13.64
C SER A 189 4.45 -11.80 -13.38
N TYR A 190 4.92 -11.79 -12.12
CA TYR A 190 6.22 -11.28 -11.75
C TYR A 190 7.34 -11.99 -12.51
N GLY A 191 7.39 -13.32 -12.44
CA GLY A 191 8.41 -14.13 -13.08
C GLY A 191 8.44 -13.98 -14.60
N ALA A 192 7.28 -13.98 -15.25
CA ALA A 192 7.19 -13.77 -16.69
C ALA A 192 7.72 -12.39 -17.10
N LYS A 193 7.45 -11.34 -16.29
CA LYS A 193 7.92 -9.99 -16.57
C LYS A 193 9.43 -9.86 -16.37
N VAL A 194 9.99 -10.43 -15.30
CA VAL A 194 11.45 -10.47 -15.07
C VAL A 194 12.16 -11.17 -16.24
N ASN A 195 11.65 -12.32 -16.68
CA ASN A 195 12.20 -13.01 -17.85
C ASN A 195 12.15 -12.17 -19.12
N ALA A 196 11.02 -11.51 -19.38
CA ALA A 196 10.86 -10.67 -20.56
C ALA A 196 11.79 -9.45 -20.58
N LEU A 197 12.12 -8.89 -19.40
CA LEU A 197 12.97 -7.71 -19.28
C LEU A 197 14.46 -8.02 -19.27
N TYR A 198 14.85 -9.13 -18.65
CA TYR A 198 16.24 -9.41 -18.33
C TYR A 198 16.80 -10.68 -18.99
N GLY A 199 15.97 -11.39 -19.76
CA GLY A 199 16.40 -12.60 -20.49
C GLY A 199 16.76 -13.80 -19.62
N THR A 200 16.50 -13.71 -18.32
CA THR A 200 16.79 -14.80 -17.37
C THR A 200 15.48 -15.40 -16.88
N ALA A 201 15.42 -16.74 -16.86
CA ALA A 201 14.36 -17.38 -16.10
C ALA A 201 14.45 -16.85 -14.66
N PRO A 202 13.36 -16.35 -14.08
CA PRO A 202 13.42 -15.76 -12.76
C PRO A 202 13.89 -16.82 -11.79
N GLN A 203 15.08 -16.62 -11.28
CA GLN A 203 15.58 -17.31 -10.09
C GLN A 203 14.83 -16.81 -8.86
N THR A 204 14.09 -15.68 -9.02
CA THR A 204 13.21 -15.18 -7.99
C THR A 204 12.13 -16.21 -7.75
N SER A 205 12.42 -17.02 -6.77
CA SER A 205 11.53 -18.08 -6.35
C SER A 205 10.27 -17.46 -5.74
N LEU A 206 9.24 -18.25 -5.68
CA LEU A 206 8.05 -17.90 -4.90
C LEU A 206 8.44 -17.48 -3.46
N SER A 207 9.54 -18.07 -2.95
CA SER A 207 10.09 -17.74 -1.64
C SER A 207 10.55 -16.30 -1.49
N GLU A 208 11.27 -15.76 -2.47
CA GLU A 208 11.75 -14.37 -2.40
C GLU A 208 10.61 -13.37 -2.36
N LEU A 209 9.58 -13.61 -3.17
CA LEU A 209 8.38 -12.77 -3.14
C LEU A 209 7.64 -12.86 -1.80
N PHE A 210 7.50 -14.03 -1.23
CA PHE A 210 6.86 -14.18 0.08
C PHE A 210 7.67 -13.52 1.18
N SER A 211 8.99 -13.72 1.20
CA SER A 211 9.88 -13.06 2.15
C SER A 211 9.82 -11.54 2.00
N PHE A 212 9.75 -11.05 0.76
CA PHE A 212 9.59 -9.63 0.48
C PHE A 212 8.26 -9.10 1.04
N PHE A 213 7.11 -9.73 0.78
CA PHE A 213 5.83 -9.30 1.35
C PHE A 213 5.80 -9.38 2.88
N ALA A 214 6.41 -10.41 3.47
CA ALA A 214 6.53 -10.54 4.91
C ALA A 214 7.32 -9.37 5.53
N SER A 215 8.38 -8.91 4.87
CA SER A 215 9.16 -7.74 5.32
C SER A 215 8.36 -6.43 5.30
N TYR A 216 7.28 -6.37 4.53
CA TYR A 216 6.29 -5.28 4.50
C TYR A 216 5.09 -5.51 5.41
N ARG A 217 5.10 -6.56 6.23
CA ARG A 217 3.99 -6.94 7.14
C ARG A 217 2.68 -7.26 6.38
N LEU A 218 2.79 -7.66 5.11
CA LEU A 218 1.67 -7.95 4.23
C LEU A 218 1.55 -9.44 3.97
N SER A 219 0.34 -9.98 4.09
CA SER A 219 0.03 -11.37 3.78
C SER A 219 -0.43 -11.50 2.33
N PRO A 220 0.18 -12.42 1.56
CA PRO A 220 -0.23 -12.65 0.18
C PRO A 220 -1.59 -13.31 0.12
N ASN A 221 -2.41 -12.85 -0.82
CA ASN A 221 -3.70 -13.43 -1.14
C ASN A 221 -3.71 -13.89 -2.59
N ASN A 222 -4.51 -14.91 -2.87
CA ASN A 222 -4.78 -15.37 -4.22
C ASN A 222 -3.53 -15.64 -5.09
N TRP A 223 -2.48 -16.10 -4.43
CA TRP A 223 -1.18 -16.38 -5.04
C TRP A 223 -1.19 -17.50 -6.10
N GLY A 224 -2.36 -18.06 -6.38
CA GLY A 224 -2.65 -18.96 -7.49
C GLY A 224 -3.53 -18.33 -8.56
N TYR A 225 -3.76 -17.04 -8.50
CA TYR A 225 -4.60 -16.31 -9.43
C TYR A 225 -4.03 -16.32 -10.85
N GLY A 226 -4.84 -16.69 -11.79
CA GLY A 226 -4.43 -16.78 -13.19
C GLY A 226 -4.38 -18.19 -13.72
N ASN A 227 -5.17 -19.13 -13.16
CA ASN A 227 -5.31 -20.49 -13.64
C ASN A 227 -3.94 -21.08 -14.02
N PRO A 228 -3.05 -21.30 -13.04
CA PRO A 228 -1.80 -21.94 -13.36
C PRO A 228 -2.17 -23.33 -13.85
N ARG A 229 -2.03 -23.53 -15.14
CA ARG A 229 -2.10 -24.88 -15.69
C ARG A 229 -1.16 -25.71 -14.83
N ARG A 230 -1.72 -26.75 -14.22
CA ARG A 230 -0.96 -27.71 -13.45
C ARG A 230 0.30 -28.08 -14.25
N PRO A 231 1.52 -27.85 -13.72
CA PRO A 231 2.72 -28.25 -14.43
C PRO A 231 2.69 -29.72 -14.74
N SER A 232 3.26 -30.14 -15.87
CA SER A 232 3.44 -31.56 -16.18
C SER A 232 4.17 -32.23 -15.02
N GLY A 233 3.68 -33.39 -14.58
CA GLY A 233 4.26 -34.13 -13.45
C GLY A 233 3.45 -34.16 -12.17
N TYR A 234 2.45 -33.30 -11.99
CA TYR A 234 1.57 -33.38 -10.85
C TYR A 234 0.36 -34.28 -11.12
N THR A 235 0.11 -35.21 -10.22
CA THR A 235 -0.98 -36.22 -10.36
C THR A 235 -2.35 -35.64 -10.00
N SER A 236 -2.38 -34.52 -9.24
CA SER A 236 -3.64 -33.85 -8.88
C SER A 236 -3.40 -32.37 -8.55
N ASP A 237 -4.40 -31.52 -8.77
CA ASP A 237 -4.36 -30.11 -8.38
C ASP A 237 -4.16 -29.95 -6.86
N ARG A 238 -4.70 -30.88 -6.06
CA ARG A 238 -4.52 -30.91 -4.61
C ARG A 238 -3.05 -30.99 -4.24
N ARG A 239 -2.28 -31.91 -4.85
CA ARG A 239 -0.86 -32.07 -4.56
C ARG A 239 -0.07 -30.83 -4.94
N TRP A 240 -0.36 -30.25 -6.08
CA TRP A 240 0.28 -29.01 -6.52
C TRP A 240 0.04 -27.85 -5.52
N TRP A 241 -1.19 -27.69 -5.01
CA TRP A 241 -1.48 -26.67 -4.03
C TRP A 241 -0.81 -26.93 -2.67
N LEU A 242 -0.71 -28.17 -2.24
CA LEU A 242 0.03 -28.52 -1.03
C LEU A 242 1.53 -28.22 -1.18
N ASP A 243 2.11 -28.52 -2.34
CA ASP A 243 3.51 -28.22 -2.62
C ASP A 243 3.75 -26.69 -2.67
N LYS A 244 2.81 -25.91 -3.21
CA LYS A 244 2.87 -24.44 -3.15
C LYS A 244 2.77 -23.91 -1.73
N SER A 245 1.91 -24.49 -0.92
CA SER A 245 1.82 -24.14 0.50
C SER A 245 3.12 -24.47 1.24
N ALA A 246 3.75 -25.60 0.95
CA ALA A 246 5.07 -25.94 1.51
C ALA A 246 6.17 -24.95 1.09
N GLN A 247 6.19 -24.52 -0.18
CA GLN A 247 7.11 -23.49 -0.65
C GLN A 247 6.90 -22.15 0.08
N MET A 248 5.66 -21.78 0.36
CA MET A 248 5.30 -20.60 1.12
C MET A 248 5.93 -20.61 2.52
N VAL A 249 5.82 -21.73 3.23
CA VAL A 249 6.45 -21.87 4.56
C VAL A 249 7.94 -21.74 4.50
N SER A 250 8.55 -22.48 3.59
CA SER A 250 10.01 -22.45 3.44
C SER A 250 10.51 -21.04 3.14
N ALA A 251 9.68 -20.24 2.48
CA ALA A 251 9.97 -18.86 2.17
C ALA A 251 9.85 -17.91 3.36
N ALA A 252 8.80 -18.07 4.12
CA ALA A 252 8.49 -17.16 5.23
C ALA A 252 9.33 -17.47 6.49
N GLY A 253 10.09 -18.57 6.49
CA GLY A 253 10.82 -19.04 7.67
C GLY A 253 9.90 -19.69 8.70
N GLU A 254 10.49 -20.23 9.76
CA GLU A 254 9.75 -20.87 10.86
C GLU A 254 9.73 -19.93 12.08
N PRO A 255 8.58 -19.62 12.64
CA PRO A 255 7.21 -19.86 12.15
C PRO A 255 6.82 -18.92 11.00
N SER A 256 5.72 -19.18 10.29
CA SER A 256 5.21 -18.31 9.22
C SER A 256 5.17 -16.84 9.66
N GLN A 257 5.63 -15.94 8.81
CA GLN A 257 5.64 -14.49 9.07
C GLN A 257 4.35 -13.78 8.65
N PHE A 258 3.28 -14.52 8.37
CA PHE A 258 2.01 -13.94 7.94
C PHE A 258 0.96 -14.01 9.06
N ALA A 259 0.37 -12.87 9.38
CA ALA A 259 -0.72 -12.79 10.35
C ALA A 259 -1.98 -13.51 9.84
N SER A 260 -2.26 -13.43 8.54
CA SER A 260 -3.38 -14.09 7.88
C SER A 260 -2.92 -14.95 6.72
N MET A 261 -3.61 -16.06 6.47
CA MET A 261 -3.26 -17.00 5.42
C MET A 261 -4.47 -17.43 4.61
N TRP A 262 -4.40 -17.22 3.31
CA TRP A 262 -5.43 -17.64 2.38
C TRP A 262 -5.45 -19.15 2.19
N ILE A 263 -6.61 -19.75 2.43
CA ILE A 263 -6.87 -21.14 2.08
C ILE A 263 -7.06 -21.22 0.56
N PRO A 264 -6.20 -21.92 -0.18
CA PRO A 264 -6.19 -21.89 -1.64
C PRO A 264 -7.41 -22.61 -2.24
N VAL A 265 -8.45 -21.84 -2.49
CA VAL A 265 -9.63 -22.25 -3.24
C VAL A 265 -9.91 -21.21 -4.31
N SER A 266 -10.50 -21.63 -5.44
CA SER A 266 -10.90 -20.67 -6.46
C SER A 266 -12.07 -19.82 -5.97
N ASN A 267 -11.93 -18.52 -6.13
CA ASN A 267 -12.85 -17.57 -5.53
C ASN A 267 -13.54 -16.65 -6.50
N GLN A 268 -13.11 -16.59 -7.75
CA GLN A 268 -13.45 -15.37 -8.51
C GLN A 268 -14.68 -15.42 -9.35
N ARG A 269 -15.10 -16.51 -9.77
CA ARG A 269 -16.40 -16.64 -10.43
C ARG A 269 -16.84 -18.05 -10.19
N TRP A 270 -17.88 -18.18 -9.41
CA TRP A 270 -18.56 -19.44 -9.18
C TRP A 270 -19.13 -19.99 -10.49
N SER A 271 -18.28 -20.12 -11.49
CA SER A 271 -18.52 -20.93 -12.66
C SER A 271 -18.08 -22.35 -12.34
N PRO A 272 -18.89 -23.35 -12.65
CA PRO A 272 -18.53 -24.76 -12.43
C PRO A 272 -17.20 -25.19 -13.07
N SER A 273 -16.65 -24.39 -13.97
CA SER A 273 -15.43 -24.69 -14.74
C SER A 273 -14.14 -24.08 -14.20
N THR A 274 -14.17 -23.27 -13.13
CA THR A 274 -13.01 -22.47 -12.68
C THR A 274 -12.53 -22.78 -11.27
N TYR A 275 -12.57 -24.03 -10.83
CA TYR A 275 -12.20 -24.41 -9.47
C TYR A 275 -10.73 -24.79 -9.33
N VAL A 276 -10.09 -24.24 -8.32
CA VAL A 276 -8.81 -24.75 -7.81
C VAL A 276 -9.08 -26.13 -7.20
N GLY A 277 -8.27 -27.12 -7.57
CA GLY A 277 -8.42 -28.49 -7.10
C GLY A 277 -9.55 -29.29 -7.77
N GLY A 278 -10.18 -28.77 -8.81
CA GLY A 278 -11.25 -29.48 -9.53
C GLY A 278 -12.49 -29.77 -8.69
N VAL A 279 -12.68 -29.03 -7.57
CA VAL A 279 -13.74 -29.27 -6.60
C VAL A 279 -14.84 -28.23 -6.80
N SER A 280 -15.94 -28.65 -7.35
CA SER A 280 -17.15 -27.83 -7.47
C SER A 280 -17.82 -27.61 -6.11
N PRO A 281 -18.32 -26.42 -5.75
CA PRO A 281 -19.13 -26.22 -4.57
C PRO A 281 -20.45 -26.98 -4.64
N TYR A 282 -20.91 -27.33 -5.85
CA TYR A 282 -22.06 -28.22 -6.02
C TYR A 282 -21.75 -29.68 -5.66
N LYS A 283 -20.50 -30.00 -5.23
CA LYS A 283 -20.11 -31.31 -4.70
C LYS A 283 -19.50 -31.14 -3.29
N PRO A 284 -20.30 -30.82 -2.27
CA PRO A 284 -19.82 -30.47 -0.92
C PRO A 284 -18.84 -31.51 -0.36
N GLN A 285 -19.09 -32.81 -0.60
CA GLN A 285 -18.23 -33.89 -0.11
C GLN A 285 -16.80 -33.85 -0.68
N ARG A 286 -16.63 -33.53 -1.97
CA ARG A 286 -15.29 -33.41 -2.58
C ARG A 286 -14.57 -32.19 -2.05
N TRP A 287 -15.29 -31.10 -1.87
CA TRP A 287 -14.75 -29.87 -1.32
C TRP A 287 -14.31 -30.06 0.11
N CYS A 288 -15.13 -30.72 0.92
CA CYS A 288 -14.82 -31.07 2.29
C CYS A 288 -13.57 -31.97 2.36
N LYS A 289 -13.44 -32.96 1.47
CA LYS A 289 -12.23 -33.81 1.40
C LYS A 289 -10.98 -33.00 1.10
N TYR A 290 -11.08 -32.00 0.21
CA TYR A 290 -9.98 -31.10 -0.11
C TYR A 290 -9.60 -30.23 1.10
N LEU A 291 -10.58 -29.53 1.70
CA LEU A 291 -10.36 -28.67 2.85
C LEU A 291 -9.74 -29.42 4.04
N ARG A 292 -10.21 -30.63 4.34
CA ARG A 292 -9.61 -31.49 5.37
C ARG A 292 -8.16 -31.85 5.07
N SER A 293 -7.82 -32.05 3.79
CA SER A 293 -6.44 -32.32 3.39
C SER A 293 -5.54 -31.09 3.59
N VAL A 294 -6.04 -29.90 3.27
CA VAL A 294 -5.31 -28.65 3.49
C VAL A 294 -5.17 -28.39 5.00
N HIS A 295 -6.23 -28.58 5.74
CA HIS A 295 -6.21 -28.44 7.21
C HIS A 295 -5.15 -29.34 7.85
N GLY A 296 -5.17 -30.65 7.52
CA GLY A 296 -4.19 -31.60 8.07
C GLY A 296 -2.75 -31.27 7.66
N PHE A 297 -2.55 -30.76 6.45
CA PHE A 297 -1.25 -30.27 6.01
C PHE A 297 -0.81 -29.05 6.83
N TRP A 298 -1.66 -28.05 7.00
CA TRP A 298 -1.37 -26.85 7.79
C TRP A 298 -1.14 -27.16 9.28
N GLN A 299 -1.93 -28.07 9.84
CA GLN A 299 -1.74 -28.55 11.22
C GLN A 299 -0.35 -29.14 11.42
N LYS A 300 0.09 -29.98 10.49
CA LYS A 300 1.43 -30.60 10.51
C LYS A 300 2.55 -29.55 10.46
N HIS A 301 2.33 -28.42 9.81
CA HIS A 301 3.31 -27.34 9.67
C HIS A 301 3.14 -26.19 10.68
N GLY A 302 2.23 -26.32 11.65
CA GLY A 302 2.01 -25.30 12.67
C GLY A 302 1.36 -24.00 12.16
N TRP A 303 0.73 -24.01 10.98
CA TRP A 303 0.20 -22.81 10.33
C TRP A 303 -1.20 -22.40 10.77
N LEU A 304 -1.89 -23.24 11.52
CA LEU A 304 -3.21 -22.94 12.03
C LEU A 304 -3.21 -21.81 13.08
N SER A 305 -2.02 -21.42 13.58
CA SER A 305 -1.85 -20.25 14.45
C SER A 305 -1.97 -18.92 13.70
N SER A 306 -1.74 -18.89 12.39
CA SER A 306 -2.09 -17.76 11.54
C SER A 306 -3.61 -17.71 11.38
N TYR A 307 -4.13 -16.56 10.93
CA TYR A 307 -5.56 -16.40 10.66
C TYR A 307 -5.93 -17.06 9.33
N PRO A 308 -6.41 -18.33 9.32
CA PRO A 308 -6.73 -19.03 8.08
C PRO A 308 -8.06 -18.53 7.54
N TYR A 309 -8.06 -18.00 6.35
CA TYR A 309 -9.29 -17.51 5.74
C TYR A 309 -9.55 -18.08 4.35
N LEU A 310 -10.81 -18.25 4.05
CA LEU A 310 -11.34 -18.65 2.77
C LEU A 310 -12.10 -17.48 2.16
N TRP A 311 -11.74 -17.11 0.97
CA TRP A 311 -12.52 -16.12 0.24
C TRP A 311 -13.75 -16.78 -0.35
N GLY A 312 -14.91 -16.48 0.23
CA GLY A 312 -16.17 -17.07 -0.18
C GLY A 312 -16.63 -16.57 -1.55
N MET A 313 -16.91 -15.29 -1.69
CA MET A 313 -17.36 -14.72 -2.95
C MET A 313 -17.02 -13.24 -3.04
N ASP A 314 -16.68 -12.80 -4.24
CA ASP A 314 -16.44 -11.40 -4.54
C ASP A 314 -17.75 -10.67 -4.84
N GLU A 315 -18.04 -9.62 -4.08
CA GLU A 315 -19.22 -8.76 -4.17
C GLU A 315 -20.55 -9.52 -4.44
N PRO A 316 -20.94 -10.49 -3.60
CA PRO A 316 -22.13 -11.29 -3.85
C PRO A 316 -23.39 -10.43 -3.88
N GLY A 317 -24.21 -10.65 -4.90
CA GLY A 317 -25.55 -10.11 -4.97
C GLY A 317 -26.58 -11.00 -4.26
N PRO A 318 -27.85 -10.54 -4.13
CA PRO A 318 -28.92 -11.27 -3.43
C PRO A 318 -29.12 -12.71 -3.90
N THR A 319 -28.97 -12.96 -5.19
CA THR A 319 -29.11 -14.29 -5.80
C THR A 319 -28.01 -15.27 -5.40
N SER A 320 -26.88 -14.75 -4.91
CA SER A 320 -25.71 -15.54 -4.54
C SER A 320 -25.59 -15.78 -3.02
N PHE A 321 -26.40 -15.12 -2.19
CA PHE A 321 -26.28 -15.19 -0.73
C PHE A 321 -26.43 -16.61 -0.18
N ARG A 322 -27.33 -17.42 -0.72
CA ARG A 322 -27.48 -18.83 -0.32
C ARG A 322 -26.27 -19.71 -0.71
N THR A 323 -25.57 -19.32 -1.77
CA THR A 323 -24.32 -19.99 -2.15
C THR A 323 -23.21 -19.66 -1.16
N VAL A 324 -23.13 -18.39 -0.73
CA VAL A 324 -22.18 -17.96 0.31
C VAL A 324 -22.42 -18.69 1.63
N GLU A 325 -23.68 -18.83 2.05
CA GLU A 325 -24.06 -19.60 3.25
C GLU A 325 -23.55 -21.05 3.19
N LYS A 326 -23.80 -21.76 2.09
CA LYS A 326 -23.31 -23.12 1.89
C LYS A 326 -21.78 -23.22 1.86
N GLN A 327 -21.11 -22.19 1.42
CA GLN A 327 -19.65 -22.13 1.48
C GLN A 327 -19.15 -21.99 2.91
N ALA A 328 -19.76 -21.11 3.69
CA ALA A 328 -19.42 -20.92 5.08
C ALA A 328 -19.67 -22.22 5.88
N GLU A 329 -20.82 -22.87 5.69
CA GLU A 329 -21.14 -24.17 6.28
C GLU A 329 -20.04 -25.21 5.98
N ALA A 330 -19.66 -25.35 4.72
CA ALA A 330 -18.66 -26.33 4.31
C ALA A 330 -17.25 -25.95 4.82
N ALA A 331 -16.89 -24.69 4.82
CA ALA A 331 -15.59 -24.22 5.36
C ALA A 331 -15.49 -24.56 6.84
N HIS A 332 -16.45 -24.15 7.65
CA HIS A 332 -16.44 -24.39 9.09
C HIS A 332 -16.49 -25.88 9.47
N SER A 333 -17.28 -26.67 8.71
CA SER A 333 -17.39 -28.11 8.96
C SER A 333 -16.17 -28.92 8.52
N CYS A 334 -15.41 -28.43 7.55
CA CYS A 334 -14.36 -29.19 6.90
C CYS A 334 -12.95 -28.67 7.13
N PHE A 335 -12.82 -27.42 7.56
CA PHE A 335 -11.58 -26.79 7.97
C PHE A 335 -11.84 -26.04 9.30
N GLY A 336 -11.67 -26.74 10.42
CA GLY A 336 -11.88 -26.15 11.75
C GLY A 336 -10.98 -24.92 11.96
N GLY A 337 -11.55 -23.84 12.48
CA GLY A 337 -10.84 -22.60 12.72
C GLY A 337 -10.63 -21.71 11.48
N SER A 338 -11.22 -22.07 10.32
CA SER A 338 -11.21 -21.18 9.17
C SER A 338 -12.19 -20.02 9.33
N HIS A 339 -11.84 -18.89 8.72
CA HIS A 339 -12.70 -17.73 8.58
C HIS A 339 -13.20 -17.62 7.14
N VAL A 340 -14.47 -17.32 6.96
CA VAL A 340 -15.03 -17.06 5.63
C VAL A 340 -15.15 -15.55 5.45
N ILE A 341 -14.39 -15.02 4.50
CA ILE A 341 -14.43 -13.59 4.19
C ILE A 341 -15.19 -13.34 2.89
N VAL A 342 -15.93 -12.24 2.82
CA VAL A 342 -16.72 -11.84 1.67
C VAL A 342 -16.54 -10.35 1.42
N THR A 343 -16.24 -9.99 0.16
CA THR A 343 -16.27 -8.58 -0.24
C THR A 343 -17.71 -8.11 -0.30
N GLY A 344 -18.06 -7.20 0.59
CA GLY A 344 -19.41 -6.73 0.72
C GLY A 344 -19.66 -6.01 2.04
N ARG A 345 -20.87 -5.58 2.24
CA ARG A 345 -21.26 -4.84 3.44
C ARG A 345 -22.39 -5.56 4.16
N PRO A 346 -22.35 -5.70 5.50
CA PRO A 346 -23.52 -6.14 6.26
C PRO A 346 -24.71 -5.22 6.00
N THR A 347 -25.85 -5.80 5.68
CA THR A 347 -27.13 -5.12 5.41
C THR A 347 -28.28 -5.89 6.03
N ALA A 348 -29.47 -5.27 6.10
CA ALA A 348 -30.68 -5.99 6.54
C ALA A 348 -31.02 -7.16 5.59
N GLN A 349 -30.73 -7.01 4.28
CA GLN A 349 -31.06 -8.01 3.28
C GLN A 349 -30.22 -9.30 3.39
N ASN A 350 -28.93 -9.17 3.80
CA ASN A 350 -28.03 -10.31 3.99
C ASN A 350 -27.83 -10.66 5.46
N ARG A 351 -28.75 -10.25 6.34
CA ARG A 351 -28.62 -10.41 7.80
C ARG A 351 -28.39 -11.85 8.24
N PHE A 352 -28.99 -12.81 7.55
CA PHE A 352 -28.85 -14.22 7.87
C PHE A 352 -27.42 -14.76 7.69
N LEU A 353 -26.54 -14.03 6.97
CA LEU A 353 -25.13 -14.35 6.81
C LEU A 353 -24.24 -13.77 7.92
N TRP A 354 -24.79 -13.02 8.88
CA TRP A 354 -24.02 -12.39 9.96
C TRP A 354 -24.82 -12.26 11.27
N ASN A 355 -25.83 -13.09 11.46
CA ASN A 355 -26.70 -13.04 12.64
C ASN A 355 -26.18 -13.83 13.85
N GLY A 356 -24.99 -14.48 13.74
CA GLY A 356 -24.38 -15.29 14.77
C GLY A 356 -24.61 -16.79 14.61
N GLY A 357 -25.03 -17.23 13.41
CA GLY A 357 -25.17 -18.64 13.06
C GLY A 357 -23.82 -19.32 12.79
N LYS A 358 -23.79 -20.65 12.88
CA LYS A 358 -22.61 -21.47 12.58
C LYS A 358 -22.17 -21.43 11.12
N ASP A 359 -23.07 -21.06 10.21
CA ASP A 359 -22.86 -21.01 8.76
C ASP A 359 -22.71 -19.58 8.27
N ASP A 360 -22.37 -18.67 9.17
CA ASP A 360 -22.23 -17.26 8.89
C ASP A 360 -20.88 -16.93 8.24
N VAL A 361 -20.88 -15.83 7.49
CA VAL A 361 -19.65 -15.14 7.08
C VAL A 361 -19.00 -14.54 8.33
N ASP A 362 -17.70 -14.75 8.49
CA ASP A 362 -16.95 -14.27 9.65
C ASP A 362 -16.49 -12.83 9.45
N ASP A 363 -15.99 -12.50 8.26
CA ASP A 363 -15.37 -11.23 7.98
C ASP A 363 -16.00 -10.57 6.75
N TRP A 364 -16.36 -9.32 6.92
CA TRP A 364 -16.94 -8.50 5.87
C TRP A 364 -15.93 -7.49 5.37
N VAL A 365 -15.47 -7.67 4.14
CA VAL A 365 -14.52 -6.78 3.49
C VAL A 365 -15.27 -5.67 2.77
N VAL A 366 -15.34 -4.51 3.40
CA VAL A 366 -16.19 -3.40 2.94
C VAL A 366 -15.38 -2.46 2.06
N LEU A 367 -15.91 -2.11 0.89
CA LEU A 367 -15.31 -1.05 0.07
C LEU A 367 -15.32 0.26 0.86
N ALA A 368 -14.16 0.88 1.02
CA ALA A 368 -13.99 2.07 1.86
C ALA A 368 -14.98 3.19 1.51
N SER A 369 -15.20 3.44 0.23
CA SER A 369 -16.18 4.43 -0.23
C SER A 369 -17.64 4.09 0.11
N ARG A 370 -17.93 2.84 0.46
CA ARG A 370 -19.27 2.37 0.85
C ARG A 370 -19.41 2.09 2.34
N TYR A 371 -18.35 2.34 3.11
CA TYR A 371 -18.33 2.01 4.54
C TYR A 371 -19.44 2.73 5.31
N TYR A 372 -19.62 4.02 5.10
CA TYR A 372 -20.64 4.81 5.80
C TYR A 372 -22.05 4.70 5.22
N GLY A 373 -22.25 4.04 4.11
CA GLY A 373 -23.57 3.88 3.51
C GLY A 373 -23.54 3.80 1.99
N LYS A 374 -24.74 3.81 1.41
CA LYS A 374 -24.90 3.67 -0.04
C LYS A 374 -24.52 4.96 -0.76
N TYR A 375 -23.53 4.89 -1.62
CA TYR A 375 -23.28 5.94 -2.62
C TYR A 375 -24.38 5.90 -3.67
N THR A 376 -25.00 7.02 -3.91
CA THR A 376 -25.76 7.20 -5.14
C THR A 376 -24.84 7.84 -6.18
N ASN A 377 -24.62 7.12 -7.26
CA ASN A 377 -23.90 7.64 -8.42
C ASN A 377 -24.57 8.97 -8.86
N PRO A 378 -23.81 10.07 -9.08
CA PRO A 378 -24.37 11.32 -9.57
C PRO A 378 -25.15 11.21 -10.89
N ALA A 379 -24.83 10.21 -11.73
CA ALA A 379 -25.61 9.89 -12.92
C ALA A 379 -27.02 9.37 -12.59
N LEU A 380 -27.22 8.77 -11.42
CA LEU A 380 -28.51 8.32 -10.91
C LEU A 380 -29.28 9.43 -10.18
N SER A 381 -28.58 10.47 -9.73
CA SER A 381 -29.17 11.68 -9.11
C SER A 381 -30.07 12.45 -10.07
N ARG A 382 -29.81 12.39 -11.37
CA ARG A 382 -30.70 12.95 -12.41
C ARG A 382 -32.09 12.27 -12.45
N ARG A 383 -32.25 11.12 -11.78
CA ARG A 383 -33.51 10.37 -11.63
C ARG A 383 -34.13 10.51 -10.24
N GLY A 384 -33.76 11.52 -9.46
CA GLY A 384 -34.39 11.81 -8.16
C GLY A 384 -33.96 10.91 -7.00
N ILE A 385 -32.92 10.07 -7.16
CA ILE A 385 -32.43 9.16 -6.11
C ILE A 385 -31.16 9.78 -5.50
N SER A 386 -31.34 10.69 -4.56
CA SER A 386 -30.25 11.51 -4.06
C SER A 386 -30.15 11.55 -2.55
N HIS A 387 -29.87 10.47 -1.86
CA HIS A 387 -29.47 10.59 -0.44
C HIS A 387 -28.49 9.48 -0.10
N ALA A 388 -27.23 9.86 0.19
CA ALA A 388 -26.33 9.01 0.96
C ALA A 388 -26.83 9.01 2.40
N THR A 389 -27.52 7.98 2.82
CA THR A 389 -27.86 7.79 4.23
C THR A 389 -26.71 7.06 4.89
N GLN A 390 -26.04 7.74 5.81
CA GLN A 390 -25.08 7.08 6.68
C GLN A 390 -25.83 6.06 7.53
N ASN A 391 -25.46 4.80 7.38
CA ASN A 391 -26.07 3.71 8.14
C ASN A 391 -25.02 2.70 8.59
N LEU A 392 -24.35 2.99 9.70
CA LEU A 392 -23.41 2.07 10.35
C LEU A 392 -24.10 1.02 11.23
N LYS A 393 -25.41 1.10 11.41
CA LYS A 393 -26.15 0.16 12.29
C LYS A 393 -25.89 -1.31 11.94
N PRO A 394 -25.97 -1.78 10.67
CA PRO A 394 -25.66 -3.17 10.35
C PRO A 394 -24.21 -3.57 10.62
N ILE A 395 -23.24 -2.68 10.33
CA ILE A 395 -21.82 -2.92 10.62
C ILE A 395 -21.61 -3.06 12.13
N ASN A 396 -22.15 -2.13 12.92
CA ASN A 396 -22.00 -2.16 14.38
C ASN A 396 -22.74 -3.35 15.00
N GLU A 397 -23.86 -3.78 14.43
CA GLU A 397 -24.56 -4.97 14.87
C GLU A 397 -23.77 -6.24 14.53
N ALA A 398 -23.20 -6.34 13.33
CA ALA A 398 -22.33 -7.46 12.94
C ALA A 398 -21.12 -7.58 13.89
N ARG A 399 -20.47 -6.46 14.20
CA ARG A 399 -19.35 -6.42 15.18
C ARG A 399 -19.77 -6.93 16.57
N ARG A 400 -20.94 -6.50 17.09
CA ARG A 400 -21.45 -7.00 18.37
C ARG A 400 -21.76 -8.49 18.37
N ARG A 401 -21.90 -9.09 17.20
CA ARG A 401 -22.06 -10.53 16.99
C ARG A 401 -20.74 -11.25 16.71
N GLY A 402 -19.60 -10.59 16.93
CA GLY A 402 -18.26 -11.17 16.77
C GLY A 402 -17.75 -11.17 15.34
N LYS A 403 -18.47 -10.55 14.38
CA LYS A 403 -18.00 -10.46 12.98
C LYS A 403 -16.93 -9.40 12.85
N GLN A 404 -15.86 -9.69 12.10
CA GLN A 404 -14.85 -8.71 11.82
C GLN A 404 -15.21 -7.87 10.59
N ILE A 405 -14.72 -6.66 10.58
CA ILE A 405 -14.86 -5.75 9.45
C ILE A 405 -13.47 -5.43 8.92
N TRP A 406 -13.26 -5.77 7.66
CA TRP A 406 -12.09 -5.40 6.89
C TRP A 406 -12.46 -4.29 5.91
N ALA A 407 -11.47 -3.66 5.31
CA ALA A 407 -11.68 -2.68 4.26
C ALA A 407 -10.87 -3.02 3.01
N TYR A 408 -11.37 -2.54 1.87
CA TYR A 408 -10.60 -2.54 0.63
C TYR A 408 -10.82 -1.23 -0.13
N THR A 409 -9.87 -0.93 -1.00
CA THR A 409 -9.95 0.14 -1.99
C THR A 409 -9.50 -0.37 -3.34
N TYR A 410 -9.81 0.36 -4.41
CA TYR A 410 -9.33 0.09 -5.76
C TYR A 410 -9.20 1.40 -6.55
N ASP A 411 -8.51 1.34 -7.68
CA ASP A 411 -8.03 2.47 -8.46
C ASP A 411 -9.08 3.40 -9.03
N SER A 412 -10.23 2.89 -9.40
CA SER A 412 -11.15 3.67 -10.24
C SER A 412 -12.32 4.29 -9.50
N ALA A 413 -12.51 3.94 -8.24
CA ALA A 413 -13.88 4.07 -7.76
C ALA A 413 -14.15 5.32 -7.01
N SER A 414 -13.19 5.88 -6.42
CA SER A 414 -13.56 6.96 -5.54
C SER A 414 -12.37 7.80 -5.14
N HIS A 415 -12.17 8.81 -5.87
CA HIS A 415 -11.39 9.94 -5.42
C HIS A 415 -11.92 10.56 -4.09
N SER A 416 -12.77 9.84 -3.38
CA SER A 416 -13.33 10.20 -2.08
C SER A 416 -12.70 9.49 -0.90
N THR A 417 -11.80 8.53 -1.17
CA THR A 417 -10.99 7.84 -0.15
C THR A 417 -9.56 7.77 -0.63
N PRO A 418 -8.56 7.78 0.28
CA PRO A 418 -7.18 7.57 -0.12
C PRO A 418 -7.05 6.23 -0.83
N GLY A 419 -6.18 6.17 -1.80
CA GLY A 419 -5.94 5.02 -2.63
C GLY A 419 -4.47 4.66 -2.72
N PHE A 420 -4.16 3.73 -3.62
CA PHE A 420 -2.79 3.26 -3.85
C PHE A 420 -2.30 3.59 -5.25
N THR A 421 -2.92 4.55 -5.94
CA THR A 421 -2.50 4.95 -7.29
C THR A 421 -1.25 5.81 -7.23
N ALA A 422 -0.35 5.65 -8.19
CA ALA A 422 0.90 6.40 -8.22
C ALA A 422 0.69 7.91 -8.50
N THR A 423 -0.47 8.31 -8.98
CA THR A 423 -0.81 9.71 -9.29
C THR A 423 -1.50 10.45 -8.14
N GLU A 424 -1.83 9.75 -7.05
CA GLU A 424 -2.36 10.33 -5.82
C GLU A 424 -1.22 10.78 -4.89
N PRO A 425 -1.51 11.57 -3.86
CA PRO A 425 -0.51 11.91 -2.84
C PRO A 425 0.13 10.67 -2.23
N LEU A 426 1.45 10.71 -2.09
CA LEU A 426 2.21 9.57 -1.57
C LEU A 426 1.82 9.20 -0.13
N SER A 427 1.22 10.11 0.64
CA SER A 427 0.69 9.84 2.00
C SER A 427 -0.58 8.98 2.01
N ASP A 428 -1.28 8.83 0.89
CA ASP A 428 -2.61 8.22 0.85
C ASP A 428 -2.64 6.75 1.30
N PRO A 429 -1.67 5.87 0.92
CA PRO A 429 -1.67 4.49 1.43
C PRO A 429 -1.61 4.42 2.96
N ARG A 430 -0.82 5.28 3.61
CA ARG A 430 -0.72 5.35 5.08
C ARG A 430 -1.99 5.88 5.71
N LEU A 431 -2.52 6.99 5.19
CA LEU A 431 -3.79 7.57 5.65
C LEU A 431 -4.97 6.59 5.50
N PHE A 432 -4.97 5.75 4.46
CA PHE A 432 -5.97 4.69 4.33
C PHE A 432 -5.93 3.73 5.51
N VAL A 433 -4.75 3.31 5.93
CA VAL A 433 -4.59 2.39 7.06
C VAL A 433 -4.90 3.10 8.39
N ASP A 434 -4.47 4.36 8.57
CA ASP A 434 -4.84 5.17 9.75
C ASP A 434 -6.37 5.32 9.89
N TRP A 435 -7.08 5.47 8.77
CA TRP A 435 -8.54 5.46 8.77
C TRP A 435 -9.10 4.11 9.23
N THR A 436 -8.50 3.00 8.84
CA THR A 436 -8.96 1.69 9.34
C THR A 436 -8.79 1.59 10.86
N ALA A 437 -7.71 2.14 11.41
CA ALA A 437 -7.53 2.22 12.85
C ALA A 437 -8.57 3.12 13.52
N LEU A 438 -8.90 4.27 12.92
CA LEU A 438 -9.94 5.18 13.42
C LEU A 438 -11.31 4.49 13.53
N GLU A 439 -11.65 3.69 12.54
CA GLU A 439 -12.94 3.00 12.44
C GLU A 439 -12.95 1.63 13.15
N GLY A 440 -11.85 1.19 13.75
CA GLY A 440 -11.75 -0.12 14.40
C GLY A 440 -11.90 -1.26 13.39
N ILE A 441 -11.40 -1.08 12.19
CA ILE A 441 -11.32 -2.08 11.13
C ILE A 441 -10.08 -2.93 11.39
N THR A 442 -10.21 -4.25 11.31
CA THR A 442 -9.21 -5.23 11.74
C THR A 442 -8.45 -5.88 10.59
N GLY A 443 -8.86 -5.61 9.36
CA GLY A 443 -8.22 -6.19 8.19
C GLY A 443 -8.24 -5.30 6.97
N LEU A 444 -7.29 -5.54 6.07
CA LEU A 444 -7.09 -4.80 4.84
C LEU A 444 -6.97 -5.76 3.67
N LEU A 445 -7.77 -5.56 2.63
CA LEU A 445 -7.68 -6.30 1.38
C LEU A 445 -7.32 -5.35 0.23
N TYR A 446 -6.40 -5.79 -0.62
CA TYR A 446 -6.09 -5.13 -1.88
C TYR A 446 -6.22 -6.11 -3.04
N GLY A 447 -7.32 -5.97 -3.80
CA GLY A 447 -7.71 -6.92 -4.84
C GLY A 447 -7.10 -6.68 -6.22
N GLN A 448 -6.51 -5.51 -6.46
CA GLN A 448 -6.05 -5.11 -7.79
C GLN A 448 -4.76 -5.78 -8.25
N GLY A 449 -4.05 -6.40 -7.34
CA GLY A 449 -2.81 -7.10 -7.64
C GLY A 449 -1.59 -6.17 -7.56
N THR A 450 -0.65 -6.58 -6.72
CA THR A 450 0.59 -5.83 -6.48
C THR A 450 1.65 -6.09 -7.53
N THR A 451 1.44 -7.10 -8.38
CA THR A 451 2.36 -7.58 -9.44
C THR A 451 1.67 -7.76 -10.79
N THR A 452 0.65 -6.97 -11.07
CA THR A 452 -0.04 -6.99 -12.36
C THR A 452 0.62 -5.99 -13.30
N TYR A 453 1.44 -6.48 -14.21
CA TYR A 453 2.22 -5.66 -15.12
C TYR A 453 1.54 -5.47 -16.49
N PRO A 454 1.85 -4.38 -17.21
CA PRO A 454 1.44 -4.23 -18.59
C PRO A 454 2.02 -5.39 -19.42
N THR A 455 1.24 -5.89 -20.38
CA THR A 455 1.63 -7.04 -21.22
C THR A 455 2.88 -6.71 -22.05
N LYS A 456 2.98 -5.46 -22.53
CA LYS A 456 4.12 -4.94 -23.28
C LYS A 456 4.80 -3.82 -22.49
N GLY A 457 6.08 -3.59 -22.77
CA GLY A 457 6.87 -2.53 -22.16
C GLY A 457 7.48 -2.89 -20.81
N ASN A 458 8.25 -1.96 -20.29
CA ASN A 458 8.94 -2.05 -19.01
C ASN A 458 8.19 -1.22 -17.97
N PRO A 459 7.65 -1.80 -16.88
CA PRO A 459 6.93 -1.06 -15.85
C PRO A 459 7.82 -0.08 -15.07
N LEU A 460 9.15 -0.22 -15.10
CA LEU A 460 10.08 0.78 -14.58
C LEU A 460 10.18 2.05 -15.45
N VAL A 461 9.66 2.01 -16.67
CA VAL A 461 9.66 3.17 -17.57
C VAL A 461 8.27 3.79 -17.64
N SER A 462 7.25 2.95 -17.80
CA SER A 462 5.87 3.41 -17.94
C SER A 462 4.88 2.38 -17.39
N ASP A 463 3.89 2.85 -16.65
CA ASP A 463 2.74 2.07 -16.21
C ASP A 463 1.44 2.80 -16.59
N ASP A 464 1.00 2.59 -17.82
CA ASP A 464 -0.22 3.20 -18.36
C ASP A 464 -1.49 2.39 -18.05
N LYS A 465 -1.37 1.25 -17.38
CA LYS A 465 -2.51 0.46 -16.94
C LYS A 465 -2.90 0.81 -15.52
N GLY A 466 -4.15 1.21 -15.34
CA GLY A 466 -4.72 1.40 -14.02
C GLY A 466 -4.11 2.55 -13.23
N LYS A 467 -3.56 3.56 -13.89
CA LYS A 467 -3.00 4.75 -13.24
C LYS A 467 -1.93 4.43 -12.20
N GLY A 468 -1.15 3.38 -12.44
CA GLY A 468 -0.13 2.91 -11.52
C GLY A 468 -0.63 2.18 -10.28
N SER A 469 -1.94 1.91 -10.14
CA SER A 469 -2.49 1.24 -8.96
C SER A 469 -2.10 -0.24 -8.90
N TYR A 470 -1.88 -0.87 -10.05
CA TYR A 470 -1.60 -2.31 -10.14
C TYR A 470 -0.14 -2.70 -9.88
N VAL A 471 0.78 -1.74 -9.81
CA VAL A 471 2.20 -2.00 -9.61
C VAL A 471 2.65 -1.38 -8.30
N LEU A 472 2.63 -2.15 -7.22
CA LEU A 472 3.26 -1.79 -5.95
C LEU A 472 4.65 -2.42 -5.80
N VAL A 473 4.94 -3.45 -6.59
CA VAL A 473 6.23 -4.14 -6.64
C VAL A 473 6.72 -4.18 -8.08
N TYR A 474 7.86 -3.58 -8.33
CA TYR A 474 8.47 -3.55 -9.65
C TYR A 474 9.37 -4.77 -9.88
N PRO A 475 9.45 -5.29 -11.12
CA PRO A 475 10.33 -6.40 -11.44
C PRO A 475 11.78 -5.92 -11.49
N GLY A 476 12.61 -6.43 -10.59
CA GLY A 476 14.05 -6.16 -10.57
C GLY A 476 14.87 -7.36 -11.06
N ARG A 477 16.08 -7.11 -11.57
CA ARG A 477 17.00 -8.16 -12.00
C ARG A 477 17.45 -9.06 -10.84
N ASN A 478 17.65 -8.45 -9.68
CA ASN A 478 18.22 -9.10 -8.48
C ASN A 478 17.18 -9.23 -7.35
N GLY A 479 15.90 -9.30 -7.69
CA GLY A 479 14.81 -9.41 -6.74
C GLY A 479 13.77 -8.28 -6.86
N PRO A 480 12.70 -8.33 -6.07
CA PRO A 480 11.62 -7.36 -6.10
C PRO A 480 12.11 -5.94 -5.73
N ILE A 481 11.61 -4.94 -6.45
CA ILE A 481 11.85 -3.53 -6.17
C ILE A 481 10.55 -2.93 -5.61
N ALA A 482 10.64 -2.32 -4.44
CA ALA A 482 9.49 -1.66 -3.81
C ALA A 482 9.10 -0.38 -4.56
N SER A 483 7.81 -0.05 -4.53
CA SER A 483 7.38 1.32 -4.78
C SER A 483 7.48 2.17 -3.51
N ALA A 484 7.63 3.48 -3.65
CA ALA A 484 7.52 4.41 -2.53
C ALA A 484 6.17 4.28 -1.79
N ARG A 485 5.11 3.97 -2.54
CA ARG A 485 3.77 3.70 -1.98
C ARG A 485 3.73 2.48 -1.07
N LEU A 486 4.48 1.43 -1.43
CA LEU A 486 4.56 0.22 -0.62
C LEU A 486 5.29 0.48 0.71
N GLU A 487 6.33 1.31 0.71
CA GLU A 487 7.01 1.75 1.93
C GLU A 487 6.07 2.51 2.86
N VAL A 488 5.39 3.51 2.31
CA VAL A 488 4.42 4.32 3.08
C VAL A 488 3.23 3.49 3.57
N LEU A 489 2.81 2.48 2.80
CA LEU A 489 1.79 1.51 3.23
C LEU A 489 2.26 0.69 4.44
N ARG A 490 3.51 0.19 4.44
CA ARG A 490 4.10 -0.51 5.59
C ARG A 490 4.09 0.35 6.84
N GLU A 491 4.50 1.63 6.71
CA GLU A 491 4.42 2.57 7.84
C GLU A 491 3.00 2.70 8.39
N GLY A 492 1.99 2.72 7.52
CA GLY A 492 0.59 2.70 7.93
C GLY A 492 0.19 1.44 8.70
N VAL A 493 0.66 0.26 8.25
CA VAL A 493 0.43 -1.00 8.98
C VAL A 493 1.05 -0.95 10.38
N GLU A 494 2.27 -0.45 10.49
CA GLU A 494 2.92 -0.25 11.79
C GLU A 494 2.19 0.76 12.68
N ASP A 495 1.70 1.86 12.11
CA ASP A 495 0.88 2.84 12.84
C ASP A 495 -0.39 2.20 13.39
N TRP A 496 -1.07 1.37 12.59
CA TRP A 496 -2.25 0.63 13.03
C TRP A 496 -1.93 -0.27 14.24
N GLU A 497 -0.80 -0.96 14.19
CA GLU A 497 -0.37 -1.86 15.28
C GLU A 497 -0.03 -1.08 16.56
N ILE A 498 0.65 0.07 16.44
CA ILE A 498 0.90 0.99 17.56
C ILE A 498 -0.43 1.51 18.14
N LEU A 499 -1.33 1.96 17.28
CA LEU A 499 -2.65 2.45 17.68
C LEU A 499 -3.50 1.34 18.32
N ASN A 500 -3.31 0.09 17.90
CA ASN A 500 -3.96 -1.04 18.53
C ASN A 500 -3.44 -1.29 19.96
N VAL A 501 -2.16 -1.09 20.23
CA VAL A 501 -1.61 -1.08 21.61
C VAL A 501 -2.25 0.05 22.43
N VAL A 502 -2.35 1.25 21.87
CA VAL A 502 -3.06 2.37 22.53
C VAL A 502 -4.52 2.02 22.81
N ARG A 503 -5.21 1.39 21.85
CA ARG A 503 -6.60 0.93 22.02
C ARG A 503 -6.75 -0.03 23.17
N GLN A 504 -5.85 -1.01 23.27
CA GLN A 504 -5.87 -2.01 24.36
C GLN A 504 -5.62 -1.38 25.73
N LYS A 505 -4.73 -0.39 25.82
CA LYS A 505 -4.40 0.30 27.07
C LYS A 505 -5.42 1.38 27.47
N HIS A 506 -5.91 2.14 26.51
CA HIS A 506 -6.63 3.41 26.76
C HIS A 506 -7.99 3.51 26.05
N GLY A 507 -8.40 2.47 25.32
CA GLY A 507 -9.68 2.38 24.62
C GLY A 507 -9.76 3.20 23.30
N ASP A 508 -10.87 3.02 22.59
CA ASP A 508 -11.11 3.64 21.27
C ASP A 508 -11.08 5.17 21.31
N ALA A 509 -11.50 5.79 22.41
CA ALA A 509 -11.51 7.26 22.53
C ALA A 509 -10.09 7.85 22.46
N ALA A 510 -9.07 7.15 22.95
CA ALA A 510 -7.68 7.60 22.85
C ALA A 510 -7.19 7.56 21.40
N VAL A 511 -7.46 6.47 20.68
CA VAL A 511 -7.14 6.34 19.25
C VAL A 511 -7.81 7.43 18.43
N ARG A 512 -9.10 7.69 18.67
CA ARG A 512 -9.83 8.77 17.99
C ARG A 512 -9.22 10.15 18.24
N ARG A 513 -8.75 10.44 19.45
CA ARG A 513 -8.08 11.72 19.76
C ARG A 513 -6.75 11.86 19.00
N LEU A 514 -5.95 10.80 18.93
CA LEU A 514 -4.67 10.81 18.19
C LEU A 514 -4.88 11.06 16.70
N LEU A 515 -5.90 10.43 16.11
CA LEU A 515 -6.19 10.51 14.68
C LEU A 515 -7.03 11.75 14.29
N ALA A 516 -7.63 12.46 15.24
CA ALA A 516 -8.53 13.60 14.96
C ALA A 516 -7.88 14.71 14.13
N GLY A 517 -6.55 14.88 14.23
CA GLY A 517 -5.81 15.87 13.46
C GLY A 517 -5.51 15.47 12.01
N LEU A 518 -5.73 14.20 11.64
CA LEU A 518 -5.46 13.72 10.28
C LEU A 518 -6.70 13.73 9.38
N PHE A 519 -7.88 13.70 9.97
CA PHE A 519 -9.14 13.63 9.25
C PHE A 519 -10.02 14.81 9.65
N SER A 520 -10.50 15.55 8.66
CA SER A 520 -11.52 16.56 8.92
C SER A 520 -12.87 15.88 9.11
N THR A 521 -13.60 16.27 10.15
CA THR A 521 -15.00 15.91 10.29
C THR A 521 -15.86 17.00 9.68
N THR A 522 -16.69 16.65 8.72
CA THR A 522 -17.69 17.56 8.21
C THR A 522 -19.02 17.29 8.90
N SER A 523 -19.53 18.27 9.62
CA SER A 523 -20.93 18.32 10.01
C SER A 523 -21.73 18.88 8.84
N GLY A 524 -22.74 18.17 8.41
CA GLY A 524 -23.77 18.54 7.45
C GLY A 524 -23.44 19.54 6.35
N GLY A 525 -23.55 19.14 5.12
CA GLY A 525 -23.51 20.04 3.96
C GLY A 525 -22.15 20.21 3.28
N ALA A 526 -21.06 19.66 3.79
CA ALA A 526 -19.76 19.75 3.11
C ALA A 526 -19.66 18.77 1.94
N LYS A 527 -19.14 19.27 0.83
CA LYS A 527 -18.78 18.46 -0.32
C LYS A 527 -17.64 17.53 0.10
N LEU A 528 -17.84 16.23 0.12
CA LEU A 528 -16.75 15.27 0.07
C LEU A 528 -15.90 15.63 -1.15
N GLY A 529 -14.60 15.83 -0.94
CA GLY A 529 -13.70 16.23 -2.01
C GLY A 529 -13.62 15.15 -3.08
N CYS A 530 -14.50 15.22 -4.05
CA CYS A 530 -14.37 14.46 -5.26
C CYS A 530 -13.56 15.31 -6.23
N VAL A 531 -12.38 14.83 -6.60
CA VAL A 531 -11.44 15.57 -7.47
C VAL A 531 -11.96 15.70 -8.90
N ILE A 532 -12.94 14.92 -9.31
CA ILE A 532 -13.53 14.99 -10.66
C ILE A 532 -15.06 14.94 -10.58
N GLY A 533 -15.71 16.11 -10.52
CA GLY A 533 -17.11 16.28 -10.91
C GLY A 533 -18.19 15.67 -10.01
N CYS A 534 -17.87 15.08 -8.88
CA CYS A 534 -18.86 14.52 -7.98
C CYS A 534 -19.38 15.60 -7.01
N GLN A 535 -20.62 15.99 -7.16
CA GLN A 535 -21.32 16.78 -6.16
C GLN A 535 -22.13 15.83 -5.27
N LEU A 536 -21.68 15.62 -4.03
CA LEU A 536 -22.47 14.92 -3.04
C LEU A 536 -23.33 15.96 -2.30
N LYS A 537 -24.64 15.88 -2.47
CA LYS A 537 -25.58 16.55 -1.58
C LYS A 537 -25.64 15.74 -0.29
N THR A 538 -25.09 16.29 0.79
CA THR A 538 -25.09 15.65 2.10
C THR A 538 -26.32 16.07 2.90
N SER A 539 -26.93 15.09 3.61
CA SER A 539 -27.92 15.38 4.63
C SER A 539 -27.28 16.07 5.83
N THR A 540 -27.92 17.09 6.37
CA THR A 540 -27.45 17.90 7.50
C THR A 540 -27.33 17.15 8.84
N LYS A 541 -27.58 15.85 8.89
CA LYS A 541 -27.68 15.07 10.14
C LYS A 541 -26.46 14.21 10.48
N TYR A 542 -25.46 14.11 9.62
CA TYR A 542 -24.35 13.18 9.82
C TYR A 542 -23.00 13.83 9.61
N SER A 543 -22.07 13.54 10.49
CA SER A 543 -20.64 13.85 10.34
C SER A 543 -19.87 12.56 10.10
N TRP A 544 -18.97 12.56 9.12
CA TRP A 544 -18.02 11.48 8.90
C TRP A 544 -16.62 12.02 8.63
N PRO A 545 -15.59 11.24 8.89
CA PRO A 545 -14.25 11.62 8.52
C PRO A 545 -14.18 11.87 7.02
N THR A 546 -13.68 13.02 6.62
CA THR A 546 -13.39 13.33 5.23
C THR A 546 -11.89 13.41 5.05
N TRP A 547 -11.44 12.90 3.93
CA TRP A 547 -10.06 13.02 3.54
C TRP A 547 -9.74 14.46 3.21
N SER A 548 -8.71 14.97 3.83
CA SER A 548 -8.20 16.30 3.54
C SER A 548 -6.69 16.23 3.50
N HIS A 549 -6.13 16.38 2.32
CA HIS A 549 -4.68 16.49 2.16
C HIS A 549 -4.07 17.66 2.94
N SER A 550 -4.88 18.64 3.34
CA SER A 550 -4.45 19.74 4.20
C SER A 550 -4.35 19.35 5.67
N ALA A 551 -5.10 18.34 6.13
CA ALA A 551 -5.04 17.83 7.51
C ALA A 551 -4.06 16.66 7.64
N GLY A 552 -4.16 15.67 6.76
CA GLY A 552 -3.31 14.48 6.72
C GLY A 552 -1.96 14.70 6.04
N THR A 553 -1.27 15.80 6.35
CA THR A 553 0.07 16.07 5.82
C THR A 553 1.09 15.06 6.37
N PRO A 554 2.18 14.75 5.64
CA PRO A 554 3.24 13.88 6.13
C PRO A 554 3.78 14.29 7.52
N GLN A 555 3.90 15.59 7.78
CA GLN A 555 4.31 16.12 9.09
C GLN A 555 3.26 15.88 10.18
N ALA A 556 1.97 15.94 9.84
CA ALA A 556 0.90 15.64 10.80
C ALA A 556 0.88 14.15 11.15
N VAL A 557 1.08 13.27 10.16
CA VAL A 557 1.19 11.82 10.35
C VAL A 557 2.41 11.47 11.22
N ALA A 558 3.57 12.05 10.96
CA ALA A 558 4.76 11.84 11.79
C ALA A 558 4.56 12.27 13.25
N ARG A 559 3.88 13.41 13.48
CA ARG A 559 3.51 13.85 14.85
C ARG A 559 2.52 12.89 15.51
N MET A 560 1.53 12.40 14.77
CA MET A 560 0.58 11.41 15.27
C MET A 560 1.30 10.14 15.72
N ARG A 561 2.20 9.58 14.87
CA ARG A 561 3.00 8.39 15.20
C ARG A 561 3.81 8.60 16.49
N ALA A 562 4.51 9.73 16.62
CA ALA A 562 5.27 10.04 17.84
C ALA A 562 4.36 10.11 19.09
N ALA A 563 3.20 10.75 19.00
CA ALA A 563 2.22 10.81 20.07
C ALA A 563 1.62 9.44 20.41
N ALA A 564 1.34 8.62 19.40
CA ALA A 564 0.85 7.25 19.58
C ALA A 564 1.89 6.35 20.26
N LEU A 565 3.16 6.43 19.89
CA LEU A 565 4.25 5.73 20.55
C LEU A 565 4.41 6.15 22.01
N HIS A 566 4.30 7.44 22.30
CA HIS A 566 4.32 7.92 23.68
C HIS A 566 3.12 7.39 24.49
N ALA A 567 1.92 7.36 23.93
CA ALA A 567 0.75 6.81 24.59
C ALA A 567 0.78 5.27 24.73
N ALA A 568 1.45 4.59 23.83
CA ALA A 568 1.62 3.13 23.85
C ALA A 568 2.72 2.66 24.80
N SER A 569 3.70 3.52 25.13
CA SER A 569 4.76 3.24 26.11
C SER A 569 4.20 3.26 27.52
#